data_cf12f8b95071a388ded106b1949635d7
#
_entry.id   cf12f8b95071a388ded106b1949635d7
#
_cell.length_a   1.000
_cell.length_b   1.000
_cell.length_c   1.000
_cell.angle_alpha   90.00
_cell.angle_beta   90.00
_cell.angle_gamma   90.00
#
_symmetry.space_group_name_H-M   'P 1'
#
loop_
_entity.id
_entity.type
_entity.pdbx_description
1 polymer ?
#
loop_
_entity_poly.entity_id
_entity_poly.type
_entity_poly.pdbx_seq_one_letter_code
_entity_poly.pdbx_strand_id
1 'polypeptide(L)'
;MIRLEKFGKEDFSQLIEWIDTEELLLHWAGNLFRFPLTPESLDWYIEDTNEAGADAFIYKAVDTTTGESVGHISLGGLSYKNRAARISRVFVARTGEGICRKMVTAVLKIGFGELKLHRISLGVYDDNPAAVKCYERCGFKIEGTNRDILRYKNDWWSMIEMGILEEEFRSMSIA
;
A
#
# COMPACT_ATOMS: atom_id res chain seq x y z
N MET A 1 10.81 -11.78 10.36
CA MET A 1 9.52 -11.12 10.79
C MET A 1 9.52 -9.73 10.20
N ILE A 2 8.34 -9.13 9.89
CA ILE A 2 8.28 -7.77 9.32
C ILE A 2 7.77 -6.80 10.39
N ARG A 3 8.46 -5.65 10.53
CA ARG A 3 8.03 -4.50 11.32
C ARG A 3 7.82 -3.32 10.39
N LEU A 4 6.76 -2.55 10.62
CA LEU A 4 6.52 -1.29 9.92
C LEU A 4 7.17 -0.15 10.72
N GLU A 5 7.93 0.67 10.02
CA GLU A 5 8.53 1.90 10.54
C GLU A 5 8.07 3.08 9.69
N LYS A 6 7.99 4.27 10.28
CA LYS A 6 7.63 5.48 9.53
C LYS A 6 8.63 5.69 8.40
N PHE A 7 8.11 5.95 7.20
CA PHE A 7 8.90 6.31 6.04
C PHE A 7 9.30 7.79 6.12
N GLY A 8 10.57 8.08 5.90
CA GLY A 8 11.12 9.42 5.99
C GLY A 8 12.12 9.73 4.89
N LYS A 9 12.74 10.92 4.95
CA LYS A 9 13.70 11.39 3.94
C LYS A 9 14.89 10.47 3.76
N GLU A 10 15.31 9.82 4.82
CA GLU A 10 16.40 8.84 4.83
C GLU A 10 16.12 7.61 3.95
N ASP A 11 14.86 7.35 3.63
CA ASP A 11 14.42 6.19 2.85
C ASP A 11 14.24 6.51 1.35
N PHE A 12 14.35 7.78 0.96
CA PHE A 12 14.05 8.23 -0.42
C PHE A 12 14.92 7.56 -1.46
N SER A 13 16.24 7.47 -1.22
CA SER A 13 17.18 6.87 -2.16
C SER A 13 16.84 5.41 -2.44
N GLN A 14 16.46 4.66 -1.42
CA GLN A 14 16.08 3.26 -1.58
C GLN A 14 14.78 3.11 -2.38
N LEU A 15 13.77 3.95 -2.13
CA LEU A 15 12.51 3.89 -2.87
C LEU A 15 12.71 4.29 -4.34
N ILE A 16 13.52 5.33 -4.62
CA ILE A 16 13.87 5.74 -5.97
C ILE A 16 14.61 4.61 -6.73
N GLU A 17 15.54 3.94 -6.07
CA GLU A 17 16.24 2.78 -6.64
C GLU A 17 15.29 1.63 -6.96
N TRP A 18 14.30 1.36 -6.12
CA TRP A 18 13.31 0.32 -6.36
C TRP A 18 12.34 0.65 -7.50
N ILE A 19 11.95 1.91 -7.64
CA ILE A 19 10.99 2.38 -8.65
C ILE A 19 11.76 2.92 -9.87
N ASP A 20 12.48 2.06 -10.55
CA ASP A 20 13.48 2.39 -11.58
C ASP A 20 12.94 2.45 -13.02
N THR A 21 11.65 2.15 -13.22
CA THR A 21 10.97 2.24 -14.53
C THR A 21 9.65 2.98 -14.46
N GLU A 22 9.24 3.58 -15.58
CA GLU A 22 7.94 4.27 -15.68
C GLU A 22 6.78 3.30 -15.44
N GLU A 23 6.85 2.08 -15.95
CA GLU A 23 5.83 1.06 -15.76
C GLU A 23 5.67 0.70 -14.29
N LEU A 24 6.78 0.52 -13.57
CA LEU A 24 6.76 0.23 -12.15
C LEU A 24 6.22 1.40 -11.33
N LEU A 25 6.56 2.65 -11.72
CA LEU A 25 6.00 3.84 -11.11
C LEU A 25 4.47 3.90 -11.26
N LEU A 26 3.95 3.59 -12.43
CA LEU A 26 2.52 3.54 -12.69
C LEU A 26 1.81 2.44 -11.89
N HIS A 27 2.41 1.24 -11.79
CA HIS A 27 1.89 0.18 -10.92
C HIS A 27 1.89 0.56 -9.44
N TRP A 28 2.91 1.27 -8.99
CA TRP A 28 3.05 1.67 -7.60
C TRP A 28 2.14 2.83 -7.21
N ALA A 29 2.02 3.85 -8.07
CA ALA A 29 1.39 5.11 -7.72
C ALA A 29 0.42 5.68 -8.77
N GLY A 30 0.11 4.96 -9.85
CA GLY A 30 -0.69 5.49 -10.95
C GLY A 30 -0.08 6.77 -11.52
N ASN A 31 -0.92 7.76 -11.81
CA ASN A 31 -0.49 9.05 -12.36
C ASN A 31 -0.11 10.10 -11.30
N LEU A 32 0.11 9.68 -10.05
CA LEU A 32 0.42 10.60 -8.95
C LEU A 32 1.76 11.31 -9.14
N PHE A 33 2.76 10.60 -9.67
CA PHE A 33 4.10 11.10 -9.91
C PHE A 33 4.46 11.06 -11.39
N ARG A 34 5.45 11.86 -11.76
CA ARG A 34 6.12 11.76 -13.06
C ARG A 34 7.40 10.95 -12.93
N PHE A 35 7.69 10.14 -13.95
CA PHE A 35 8.97 9.43 -14.04
C PHE A 35 10.09 10.38 -14.58
N PRO A 36 11.31 10.31 -14.04
CA PRO A 36 11.74 9.50 -12.90
C PRO A 36 11.25 10.06 -11.56
N LEU A 37 11.12 9.17 -10.55
CA LEU A 37 10.81 9.57 -9.18
C LEU A 37 11.98 10.39 -8.61
N THR A 38 11.70 11.50 -7.94
CA THR A 38 12.72 12.44 -7.43
C THR A 38 12.55 12.71 -5.94
N PRO A 39 13.62 13.13 -5.24
CA PRO A 39 13.51 13.52 -3.83
C PRO A 39 12.48 14.63 -3.59
N GLU A 40 12.38 15.60 -4.51
CA GLU A 40 11.43 16.72 -4.38
C GLU A 40 9.98 16.23 -4.44
N SER A 41 9.67 15.26 -5.31
CA SER A 41 8.33 14.66 -5.37
C SER A 41 8.02 13.82 -4.13
N LEU A 42 9.03 13.21 -3.52
CA LEU A 42 8.88 12.46 -2.28
C LEU A 42 8.79 13.37 -1.05
N ASP A 43 9.43 14.55 -1.04
CA ASP A 43 9.21 15.57 -0.02
C ASP A 43 7.75 15.98 0.04
N TRP A 44 7.13 16.27 -1.10
CA TRP A 44 5.70 16.53 -1.19
C TRP A 44 4.85 15.33 -0.72
N TYR A 45 5.27 14.11 -1.06
CA TYR A 45 4.53 12.89 -0.72
C TYR A 45 4.43 12.62 0.78
N ILE A 46 5.45 12.98 1.55
CA ILE A 46 5.48 12.77 3.00
C ILE A 46 5.00 13.98 3.80
N GLU A 47 4.70 15.11 3.15
CA GLU A 47 4.24 16.31 3.81
C GLU A 47 2.96 16.05 4.61
N ASP A 48 2.89 16.53 5.85
CA ASP A 48 1.77 16.36 6.78
C ASP A 48 1.33 14.90 7.02
N THR A 49 2.25 13.94 6.90
CA THR A 49 1.97 12.52 7.13
C THR A 49 2.56 12.02 8.45
N ASN A 50 2.12 10.83 8.87
CA ASN A 50 2.67 10.11 10.04
C ASN A 50 2.50 10.81 11.39
N GLU A 51 1.55 11.74 11.49
CA GLU A 51 1.22 12.47 12.70
C GLU A 51 -0.23 12.20 13.15
N ALA A 52 -0.53 12.52 14.41
CA ALA A 52 -1.90 12.39 14.90
C ALA A 52 -2.84 13.32 14.12
N GLY A 53 -3.92 12.74 13.55
CA GLY A 53 -4.87 13.48 12.72
C GLY A 53 -4.46 13.63 11.25
N ALA A 54 -3.33 13.07 10.84
CA ALA A 54 -2.90 13.09 9.44
C ALA A 54 -3.86 12.33 8.51
N ASP A 55 -3.90 12.74 7.25
CA ASP A 55 -4.66 12.07 6.19
C ASP A 55 -3.98 10.80 5.68
N ALA A 56 -2.70 10.59 6.00
CA ALA A 56 -1.95 9.43 5.56
C ALA A 56 -0.87 9.02 6.56
N PHE A 57 -0.66 7.72 6.63
CA PHE A 57 0.46 7.06 7.31
C PHE A 57 1.26 6.27 6.29
N ILE A 58 2.55 6.56 6.19
CA ILE A 58 3.45 5.98 5.20
C ILE A 58 4.53 5.19 5.92
N TYR A 59 4.74 3.95 5.49
CA TYR A 59 5.63 3.02 6.15
C TYR A 59 6.62 2.39 5.20
N LYS A 60 7.83 2.16 5.69
CA LYS A 60 8.74 1.14 5.19
C LYS A 60 8.54 -0.16 5.98
N ALA A 61 8.68 -1.28 5.31
CA ALA A 61 8.69 -2.59 5.93
C ALA A 61 10.14 -3.04 6.16
N VAL A 62 10.48 -3.37 7.39
CA VAL A 62 11.83 -3.80 7.79
C VAL A 62 11.78 -5.27 8.19
N ASP A 63 12.68 -6.07 7.63
CA ASP A 63 12.92 -7.43 8.12
C ASP A 63 13.67 -7.37 9.43
N THR A 64 13.04 -7.83 10.51
CA THR A 64 13.61 -7.76 11.85
C THR A 64 14.80 -8.68 12.06
N THR A 65 15.06 -9.62 11.15
CA THR A 65 16.20 -10.53 11.21
C THR A 65 17.47 -9.89 10.63
N THR A 66 17.32 -9.15 9.52
CA THR A 66 18.44 -8.54 8.81
C THR A 66 18.58 -7.04 9.08
N GLY A 67 17.50 -6.39 9.52
CA GLY A 67 17.43 -4.94 9.65
C GLY A 67 17.25 -4.20 8.32
N GLU A 68 17.10 -4.93 7.20
CA GLU A 68 16.96 -4.36 5.86
C GLU A 68 15.53 -3.91 5.59
N SER A 69 15.40 -2.82 4.85
CA SER A 69 14.13 -2.41 4.27
C SER A 69 13.76 -3.35 3.12
N VAL A 70 12.55 -3.92 3.14
CA VAL A 70 12.09 -4.93 2.18
C VAL A 70 10.78 -4.57 1.49
N GLY A 71 10.26 -3.38 1.75
CA GLY A 71 9.03 -2.93 1.11
C GLY A 71 8.54 -1.58 1.59
N HIS A 72 7.51 -1.10 0.92
CA HIS A 72 6.85 0.19 1.16
C HIS A 72 5.34 0.01 1.10
N ILE A 73 4.60 0.70 1.96
CA ILE A 73 3.14 0.67 1.99
C ILE A 73 2.60 1.94 2.63
N SER A 74 1.49 2.46 2.13
CA SER A 74 0.80 3.59 2.75
C SER A 74 -0.65 3.27 3.08
N LEU A 75 -1.14 3.87 4.16
CA LEU A 75 -2.55 3.91 4.55
C LEU A 75 -2.96 5.38 4.48
N GLY A 76 -3.71 5.76 3.46
CA GLY A 76 -4.04 7.16 3.17
C GLY A 76 -5.52 7.38 2.92
N GLY A 77 -5.88 8.62 2.59
CA GLY A 77 -7.27 9.02 2.41
C GLY A 77 -8.10 8.76 3.66
N LEU A 78 -7.53 9.01 4.85
CA LEU A 78 -8.22 8.77 6.10
C LEU A 78 -9.44 9.67 6.24
N SER A 79 -10.59 9.06 6.40
CA SER A 79 -11.83 9.71 6.80
C SER A 79 -12.15 9.31 8.24
N TYR A 80 -11.79 10.17 9.18
CA TYR A 80 -12.08 9.93 10.61
C TYR A 80 -13.58 9.86 10.88
N LYS A 81 -14.37 10.68 10.17
CA LYS A 81 -15.83 10.67 10.24
C LYS A 81 -16.42 9.33 9.80
N ASN A 82 -15.96 8.79 8.68
CA ASN A 82 -16.46 7.53 8.13
C ASN A 82 -15.67 6.31 8.63
N ARG A 83 -14.62 6.53 9.41
CA ARG A 83 -13.73 5.48 9.93
C ARG A 83 -13.21 4.60 8.78
N ALA A 84 -12.72 5.22 7.72
CA ALA A 84 -12.28 4.54 6.51
C ALA A 84 -10.92 5.05 6.03
N ALA A 85 -10.17 4.19 5.36
CA ALA A 85 -8.91 4.53 4.70
C ALA A 85 -8.64 3.62 3.50
N ARG A 86 -7.60 3.93 2.75
CA ARG A 86 -7.18 3.16 1.58
C ARG A 86 -5.70 2.79 1.69
N ILE A 87 -5.40 1.51 1.56
CA ILE A 87 -4.02 1.05 1.33
C ILE A 87 -3.65 1.41 -0.11
N SER A 88 -2.48 1.97 -0.28
CA SER A 88 -1.94 2.34 -1.58
C SER A 88 -0.40 2.27 -1.57
N ARG A 89 0.20 2.39 -2.75
CA ARG A 89 1.65 2.43 -2.96
C ARG A 89 2.37 1.27 -2.29
N VAL A 90 1.84 0.06 -2.53
CA VAL A 90 2.45 -1.17 -2.04
C VAL A 90 3.60 -1.57 -2.96
N PHE A 91 4.78 -1.70 -2.40
CA PHE A 91 5.96 -2.24 -3.08
C PHE A 91 6.62 -3.31 -2.22
N VAL A 92 7.12 -4.35 -2.85
CA VAL A 92 7.83 -5.47 -2.20
C VAL A 92 9.15 -5.69 -2.94
N ALA A 93 10.26 -5.52 -2.25
CA ALA A 93 11.60 -5.65 -2.84
C ALA A 93 11.96 -7.10 -3.21
N ARG A 94 11.40 -8.07 -2.51
CA ARG A 94 11.63 -9.52 -2.73
C ARG A 94 10.31 -10.26 -2.80
N THR A 95 10.04 -10.91 -3.92
CA THR A 95 8.83 -11.73 -4.10
C THR A 95 9.02 -13.15 -3.54
N GLY A 96 7.92 -13.86 -3.30
CA GLY A 96 7.96 -15.28 -2.87
C GLY A 96 8.13 -15.51 -1.36
N GLU A 97 8.51 -14.50 -0.57
CA GLU A 97 8.78 -14.62 0.87
C GLU A 97 7.58 -14.28 1.78
N GLY A 98 6.42 -14.03 1.17
CA GLY A 98 5.20 -13.65 1.91
C GLY A 98 5.27 -12.25 2.52
N ILE A 99 6.20 -11.40 2.09
CA ILE A 99 6.39 -10.03 2.59
C ILE A 99 5.12 -9.20 2.40
N CYS A 100 4.49 -9.26 1.22
CA CYS A 100 3.24 -8.56 0.94
C CYS A 100 2.18 -8.86 2.01
N ARG A 101 1.91 -10.12 2.27
CA ARG A 101 0.92 -10.52 3.27
C ARG A 101 1.27 -10.01 4.67
N LYS A 102 2.54 -10.10 5.06
CA LYS A 102 3.01 -9.62 6.37
C LYS A 102 2.84 -8.11 6.51
N MET A 103 3.20 -7.33 5.47
CA MET A 103 3.03 -5.87 5.45
C MET A 103 1.56 -5.47 5.54
N VAL A 104 0.72 -6.05 4.68
CA VAL A 104 -0.71 -5.74 4.64
C VAL A 104 -1.36 -6.10 5.98
N THR A 105 -1.07 -7.27 6.54
CA THR A 105 -1.59 -7.66 7.86
C THR A 105 -1.14 -6.67 8.96
N ALA A 106 0.09 -6.18 8.91
CA ALA A 106 0.58 -5.19 9.87
C ALA A 106 -0.18 -3.86 9.75
N VAL A 107 -0.42 -3.37 8.53
CA VAL A 107 -1.23 -2.16 8.29
C VAL A 107 -2.68 -2.34 8.74
N LEU A 108 -3.29 -3.51 8.50
CA LEU A 108 -4.64 -3.81 8.97
C LEU A 108 -4.73 -3.77 10.51
N LYS A 109 -3.72 -4.26 11.21
CA LYS A 109 -3.65 -4.16 12.68
C LYS A 109 -3.58 -2.71 13.16
N ILE A 110 -2.81 -1.85 12.48
CA ILE A 110 -2.78 -0.42 12.76
C ILE A 110 -4.15 0.20 12.48
N GLY A 111 -4.70 -0.01 11.30
CA GLY A 111 -5.97 0.59 10.88
C GLY A 111 -7.14 0.21 11.79
N PHE A 112 -7.36 -1.08 12.02
CA PHE A 112 -8.49 -1.55 12.85
C PHE A 112 -8.19 -1.48 14.35
N GLY A 113 -6.94 -1.72 14.75
CA GLY A 113 -6.54 -1.75 16.16
C GLY A 113 -6.29 -0.37 16.76
N GLU A 114 -5.41 0.41 16.15
CA GLU A 114 -4.96 1.70 16.67
C GLU A 114 -5.85 2.86 16.22
N LEU A 115 -6.11 2.95 14.89
CA LEU A 115 -6.89 4.03 14.30
C LEU A 115 -8.41 3.81 14.39
N LYS A 116 -8.84 2.63 14.84
CA LYS A 116 -10.26 2.27 15.03
C LYS A 116 -11.10 2.44 13.76
N LEU A 117 -10.52 2.14 12.61
CA LEU A 117 -11.24 2.18 11.34
C LEU A 117 -12.32 1.10 11.30
N HIS A 118 -13.33 1.33 10.47
CA HIS A 118 -14.38 0.37 10.17
C HIS A 118 -14.16 -0.33 8.83
N ARG A 119 -13.55 0.37 7.87
CA ARG A 119 -13.32 -0.10 6.50
C ARG A 119 -11.94 0.27 6.00
N ILE A 120 -11.29 -0.68 5.34
CA ILE A 120 -10.05 -0.42 4.60
C ILE A 120 -10.23 -0.97 3.18
N SER A 121 -9.91 -0.14 2.17
CA SER A 121 -9.99 -0.51 0.76
C SER A 121 -8.60 -0.46 0.10
N LEU A 122 -8.51 -1.01 -1.09
CA LEU A 122 -7.35 -0.89 -1.98
C LEU A 122 -7.77 -1.09 -3.44
N GLY A 123 -6.90 -0.67 -4.35
CA GLY A 123 -7.01 -1.00 -5.76
C GLY A 123 -5.75 -1.73 -6.23
N VAL A 124 -5.93 -2.65 -7.16
CA VAL A 124 -4.85 -3.40 -7.79
C VAL A 124 -5.12 -3.53 -9.28
N TYR A 125 -4.12 -3.28 -10.12
CA TYR A 125 -4.28 -3.46 -11.56
C TYR A 125 -4.47 -4.94 -11.91
N ASP A 126 -5.31 -5.20 -12.90
CA ASP A 126 -5.76 -6.53 -13.27
C ASP A 126 -4.66 -7.42 -13.89
N ASP A 127 -3.56 -6.83 -14.32
CA ASP A 127 -2.35 -7.52 -14.78
C ASP A 127 -1.47 -8.06 -13.64
N ASN A 128 -1.87 -7.86 -12.36
CA ASN A 128 -1.14 -8.34 -11.18
C ASN A 128 -1.94 -9.35 -10.34
N PRO A 129 -2.20 -10.57 -10.87
CA PRO A 129 -2.99 -11.58 -10.16
C PRO A 129 -2.33 -12.07 -8.86
N ALA A 130 -1.00 -11.96 -8.74
CA ALA A 130 -0.29 -12.34 -7.52
C ALA A 130 -0.64 -11.40 -6.36
N ALA A 131 -0.76 -10.10 -6.61
CA ALA A 131 -1.19 -9.12 -5.62
C ALA A 131 -2.66 -9.34 -5.23
N VAL A 132 -3.55 -9.60 -6.20
CA VAL A 132 -4.96 -9.93 -5.91
C VAL A 132 -5.06 -11.11 -4.94
N LYS A 133 -4.37 -12.22 -5.22
CA LYS A 133 -4.32 -13.39 -4.34
C LYS A 133 -3.73 -13.08 -2.95
N CYS A 134 -2.71 -12.19 -2.90
CA CYS A 134 -2.16 -11.75 -1.62
C CYS A 134 -3.23 -11.04 -0.78
N TYR A 135 -3.98 -10.11 -1.37
CA TYR A 135 -5.02 -9.35 -0.68
C TYR A 135 -6.21 -10.22 -0.27
N GLU A 136 -6.65 -11.15 -1.12
CA GLU A 136 -7.67 -12.16 -0.75
C GLU A 136 -7.26 -12.97 0.48
N ARG A 137 -5.99 -13.39 0.55
CA ARG A 137 -5.45 -14.11 1.73
C ARG A 137 -5.35 -13.23 2.98
N CYS A 138 -5.36 -11.90 2.82
CA CYS A 138 -5.46 -10.94 3.92
C CYS A 138 -6.91 -10.63 4.31
N GLY A 139 -7.91 -11.23 3.63
CA GLY A 139 -9.32 -11.07 3.91
C GLY A 139 -10.04 -10.03 3.06
N PHE A 140 -9.36 -9.40 2.11
CA PHE A 140 -10.02 -8.47 1.19
C PHE A 140 -10.95 -9.22 0.24
N LYS A 141 -12.09 -8.60 -0.06
CA LYS A 141 -13.06 -9.06 -1.06
C LYS A 141 -13.07 -8.14 -2.26
N ILE A 142 -13.20 -8.71 -3.46
CA ILE A 142 -13.39 -7.93 -4.68
C ILE A 142 -14.76 -7.27 -4.63
N GLU A 143 -14.80 -5.97 -4.86
CA GLU A 143 -16.01 -5.15 -4.85
C GLU A 143 -16.40 -4.64 -6.24
N GLY A 144 -15.49 -4.66 -7.19
CA GLY A 144 -15.73 -4.25 -8.56
C GLY A 144 -14.47 -4.06 -9.37
N THR A 145 -14.65 -3.66 -10.62
CA THR A 145 -13.53 -3.35 -11.53
C THR A 145 -13.81 -2.03 -12.26
N ASN A 146 -12.86 -1.12 -12.15
CA ASN A 146 -12.82 0.10 -12.94
C ASN A 146 -12.09 -0.20 -14.25
N ARG A 147 -12.83 -0.31 -15.35
CA ARG A 147 -12.27 -0.69 -16.65
C ARG A 147 -11.51 0.47 -17.27
N ASP A 148 -10.33 0.17 -17.88
CA ASP A 148 -9.55 1.07 -18.72
C ASP A 148 -9.28 2.44 -18.09
N ILE A 149 -8.90 2.46 -16.83
CA ILE A 149 -8.71 3.71 -16.07
C ILE A 149 -7.32 4.33 -16.22
N LEU A 150 -6.35 3.58 -16.73
CA LEU A 150 -5.00 4.07 -16.94
C LEU A 150 -4.50 3.63 -18.31
N ARG A 151 -3.97 4.60 -19.08
CA ARG A 151 -3.32 4.32 -20.36
C ARG A 151 -1.81 4.33 -20.21
N TYR A 152 -1.16 3.24 -20.62
CA TYR A 152 0.29 3.16 -20.72
C TYR A 152 0.68 2.66 -22.11
N LYS A 153 1.44 3.47 -22.85
CA LYS A 153 1.79 3.23 -24.27
C LYS A 153 0.51 3.04 -25.11
N ASN A 154 0.32 1.86 -25.68
CA ASN A 154 -0.84 1.52 -26.52
C ASN A 154 -1.84 0.59 -25.80
N ASP A 155 -1.72 0.45 -24.49
CA ASP A 155 -2.50 -0.46 -23.69
C ASP A 155 -3.31 0.29 -22.62
N TRP A 156 -4.37 -0.35 -22.12
CA TRP A 156 -5.23 0.15 -21.06
C TRP A 156 -5.24 -0.81 -19.89
N TRP A 157 -5.05 -0.28 -18.69
CA TRP A 157 -5.11 -1.04 -17.47
C TRP A 157 -6.42 -0.80 -16.73
N SER A 158 -7.03 -1.88 -16.25
CA SER A 158 -8.18 -1.85 -15.37
C SER A 158 -7.77 -2.06 -13.93
N MET A 159 -8.53 -1.51 -12.98
CA MET A 159 -8.25 -1.64 -11.57
C MET A 159 -9.34 -2.43 -10.87
N ILE A 160 -8.96 -3.48 -10.19
CA ILE A 160 -9.82 -4.27 -9.30
C ILE A 160 -9.87 -3.55 -7.97
N GLU A 161 -11.06 -3.16 -7.54
CA GLU A 161 -11.32 -2.57 -6.23
C GLU A 161 -11.61 -3.66 -5.21
N MET A 162 -10.94 -3.59 -4.07
CA MET A 162 -11.10 -4.56 -2.99
C MET A 162 -11.30 -3.84 -1.65
N GLY A 163 -12.02 -4.48 -0.74
CA GLY A 163 -12.29 -3.93 0.58
C GLY A 163 -12.35 -5.00 1.66
N ILE A 164 -12.10 -4.59 2.89
CA ILE A 164 -12.25 -5.41 4.10
C ILE A 164 -12.89 -4.57 5.21
N LEU A 165 -13.82 -5.18 5.95
CA LEU A 165 -14.46 -4.57 7.10
C LEU A 165 -13.81 -5.03 8.42
N GLU A 166 -13.92 -4.21 9.45
CA GLU A 166 -13.39 -4.50 10.79
C GLU A 166 -13.82 -5.87 11.32
N GLU A 167 -15.10 -6.22 11.17
CA GLU A 167 -15.65 -7.51 11.63
C GLU A 167 -15.05 -8.70 10.90
N GLU A 168 -14.80 -8.56 9.60
CA GLU A 168 -14.18 -9.59 8.78
C GLU A 168 -12.74 -9.85 9.23
N PHE A 169 -12.00 -8.79 9.49
CA PHE A 169 -10.63 -8.91 10.00
C PHE A 169 -10.58 -9.54 11.40
N ARG A 170 -11.48 -9.16 12.30
CA ARG A 170 -11.57 -9.76 13.64
C ARG A 170 -11.88 -11.25 13.58
N SER A 171 -12.79 -11.66 12.70
CA SER A 171 -13.18 -13.06 12.53
C SER A 171 -12.01 -13.94 12.06
N MET A 172 -11.11 -13.41 11.24
CA MET A 172 -9.91 -14.11 10.80
C MET A 172 -8.87 -14.30 11.90
N SER A 173 -8.84 -13.41 12.88
CA SER A 173 -7.86 -13.46 13.99
C SER A 173 -8.24 -14.46 15.07
N ILE A 174 -9.47 -15.02 15.03
CA ILE A 174 -9.99 -16.00 15.99
C ILE A 174 -9.84 -17.44 15.45
N ALA A 175 -9.55 -17.59 14.18
CA ALA A 175 -9.31 -18.87 13.52
C ALA A 175 -7.81 -19.18 13.40
#